data_d699b024cb6aa15c15431ab0336a302a
#
_entry.id   d699b024cb6aa15c15431ab0336a302a
#
_cell.length_a   1.000
_cell.length_b   1.000
_cell.length_c   1.000
_cell.angle_alpha   90.00
_cell.angle_beta   90.00
_cell.angle_gamma   90.00
#
_symmetry.space_group_name_H-M   'P 1'
#
loop_
_entity.id
_entity.type
_entity.pdbx_description
1 polymer ?
#
loop_
_entity_poly.entity_id
_entity_poly.type
_entity_poly.pdbx_seq_one_letter_code
_entity_poly.pdbx_strand_id
1 'polypeptide(L)'
;MTIADKVEDKEILYRSVAKDCFTLVDGKLKLTSTAFNDPAQQPSVDRAKLCGFNPAHVKKKPTDGVVSLVTISIRQIADVIQNDNHGQPKPAHEIDVIPDPIKDCPLRMDNPAHALIVAHPNFANDQVFKNLKKSLARIASQGGWLIEPS
;
A
#
# COMPACT_ATOMS: atom_id res chain seq x y z
N MET A 1 1.24 -0.34 -28.66
CA MET A 1 1.82 -0.29 -27.32
C MET A 1 0.73 0.01 -26.31
N THR A 2 0.61 -0.80 -25.28
CA THR A 2 -0.40 -0.58 -24.27
C THR A 2 0.16 0.32 -23.19
N ILE A 3 -0.49 1.46 -22.98
CA ILE A 3 -0.17 2.35 -21.85
C ILE A 3 -0.96 1.83 -20.65
N ALA A 4 -0.30 1.71 -19.50
CA ALA A 4 -0.98 1.29 -18.29
C ALA A 4 -2.07 2.30 -17.94
N ASP A 5 -3.29 1.81 -17.78
CA ASP A 5 -4.42 2.67 -17.41
C ASP A 5 -4.22 3.25 -16.02
N LYS A 6 -4.63 4.51 -15.87
CA LYS A 6 -4.65 5.17 -14.57
C LYS A 6 -5.41 4.32 -13.55
N VAL A 7 -4.90 4.26 -12.31
CA VAL A 7 -5.61 3.62 -11.21
C VAL A 7 -6.79 4.50 -10.81
N GLU A 8 -8.00 3.96 -10.93
CA GLU A 8 -9.23 4.70 -10.65
C GLU A 8 -9.56 4.70 -9.15
N ASP A 9 -10.29 5.73 -8.70
CA ASP A 9 -10.65 5.90 -7.30
C ASP A 9 -11.38 4.71 -6.67
N LYS A 10 -12.22 4.04 -7.44
CA LYS A 10 -13.00 2.90 -6.95
C LYS A 10 -12.28 1.56 -7.03
N GLU A 11 -11.06 1.51 -7.58
CA GLU A 11 -10.32 0.26 -7.69
C GLU A 11 -9.95 -0.31 -6.33
N ILE A 12 -10.10 -1.62 -6.23
CA ILE A 12 -9.63 -2.37 -5.07
C ILE A 12 -8.17 -2.77 -5.31
N LEU A 13 -7.36 -2.62 -4.27
CA LEU A 13 -5.95 -2.96 -4.27
C LEU A 13 -5.68 -4.05 -3.24
N TYR A 14 -4.80 -4.99 -3.57
CA TYR A 14 -4.39 -6.05 -2.66
C TYR A 14 -2.98 -5.83 -2.14
N ARG A 15 -2.77 -6.09 -0.86
CA ARG A 15 -1.45 -6.03 -0.23
C ARG A 15 -1.17 -7.33 0.50
N SER A 16 -0.01 -7.92 0.24
CA SER A 16 0.50 -9.07 0.98
C SER A 16 1.00 -8.64 2.35
N VAL A 17 0.63 -9.39 3.40
CA VAL A 17 1.01 -9.07 4.79
C VAL A 17 1.68 -10.28 5.41
N ALA A 18 2.91 -10.10 5.86
CA ALA A 18 3.63 -11.15 6.57
C ALA A 18 2.94 -11.48 7.90
N LYS A 19 3.05 -12.74 8.33
CA LYS A 19 2.31 -13.26 9.48
C LYS A 19 2.58 -12.58 10.83
N ASP A 20 3.67 -11.83 10.94
CA ASP A 20 4.06 -11.11 12.17
C ASP A 20 3.84 -9.60 12.10
N CYS A 21 3.17 -9.12 11.04
CA CYS A 21 2.89 -7.71 10.85
C CYS A 21 1.49 -7.30 11.31
N PHE A 22 0.92 -7.99 12.29
CA PHE A 22 -0.39 -7.64 12.82
C PHE A 22 -0.55 -8.09 14.28
N THR A 23 -1.57 -7.53 14.94
CA THR A 23 -2.05 -7.97 16.24
C THR A 23 -3.58 -8.08 16.19
N LEU A 24 -4.17 -8.68 17.20
CA LEU A 24 -5.62 -8.68 17.39
C LEU A 24 -5.96 -7.80 18.58
N VAL A 25 -6.92 -6.89 18.41
CA VAL A 25 -7.44 -6.04 19.47
C VAL A 25 -8.93 -6.31 19.58
N ASP A 26 -9.38 -6.85 20.70
CA ASP A 26 -10.77 -7.29 20.91
C ASP A 26 -11.25 -8.22 19.79
N GLY A 27 -10.40 -9.14 19.36
CA GLY A 27 -10.68 -10.07 18.27
C GLY A 27 -10.64 -9.49 16.87
N LYS A 28 -10.36 -8.19 16.73
CA LYS A 28 -10.31 -7.49 15.44
C LYS A 28 -8.87 -7.32 14.95
N LEU A 29 -8.71 -7.41 13.64
CA LEU A 29 -7.42 -7.20 13.00
C LEU A 29 -6.92 -5.77 13.24
N LYS A 30 -5.65 -5.69 13.66
CA LYS A 30 -4.91 -4.43 13.70
C LYS A 30 -3.54 -4.66 13.06
N LEU A 31 -3.36 -4.17 11.84
CA LEU A 31 -2.06 -4.21 11.19
C LEU A 31 -1.09 -3.26 11.89
N THR A 32 0.16 -3.69 11.99
CA THR A 32 1.24 -2.79 12.39
C THR A 32 1.72 -2.00 11.18
N SER A 33 2.41 -0.87 11.40
CA SER A 33 2.94 -0.06 10.31
C SER A 33 3.91 -0.84 9.42
N THR A 34 4.56 -1.87 9.97
CA THR A 34 5.50 -2.72 9.21
C THR A 34 4.84 -3.49 8.07
N ALA A 35 3.51 -3.64 8.07
CA ALA A 35 2.79 -4.26 6.95
C ALA A 35 2.98 -3.51 5.63
N PHE A 36 3.35 -2.23 5.69
CA PHE A 36 3.56 -1.38 4.51
C PHE A 36 5.00 -0.90 4.37
N ASN A 37 5.95 -1.62 4.94
CA ASN A 37 7.37 -1.30 4.76
C ASN A 37 7.77 -1.39 3.29
N ASP A 38 8.61 -0.45 2.87
CA ASP A 38 9.24 -0.46 1.56
C ASP A 38 10.54 0.34 1.60
N PRO A 39 11.67 -0.21 1.11
CA PRO A 39 12.95 0.51 1.13
C PRO A 39 12.95 1.80 0.33
N ALA A 40 12.14 1.88 -0.73
CA ALA A 40 12.00 3.08 -1.57
C ALA A 40 10.89 4.00 -1.11
N GLN A 41 10.23 3.71 0.03
CA GLN A 41 9.09 4.47 0.57
C GLN A 41 7.89 4.53 -0.38
N GLN A 42 7.74 3.50 -1.21
CA GLN A 42 6.66 3.37 -2.19
C GLN A 42 6.05 1.97 -2.08
N PRO A 43 5.18 1.72 -1.07
CA PRO A 43 4.60 0.39 -0.88
C PRO A 43 3.90 -0.12 -2.13
N SER A 44 4.19 -1.37 -2.50
CA SER A 44 3.59 -2.00 -3.67
C SER A 44 2.25 -2.64 -3.33
N VAL A 45 1.36 -2.62 -4.30
CA VAL A 45 0.05 -3.28 -4.25
C VAL A 45 -0.23 -3.91 -5.61
N ASP A 46 -1.21 -4.82 -5.66
CA ASP A 46 -1.74 -5.32 -6.93
C ASP A 46 -3.15 -4.79 -7.16
N ARG A 47 -3.41 -4.35 -8.38
CA ARG A 47 -4.73 -3.89 -8.80
C ARG A 47 -5.63 -5.11 -9.00
N ALA A 48 -6.69 -5.21 -8.20
CA ALA A 48 -7.56 -6.40 -8.19
C ALA A 48 -8.11 -6.73 -9.57
N LYS A 49 -8.57 -5.73 -10.31
CA LYS A 49 -9.17 -5.94 -11.64
C LYS A 49 -8.17 -6.49 -12.67
N LEU A 50 -6.88 -6.28 -12.47
CA LEU A 50 -5.85 -6.75 -13.40
C LEU A 50 -5.24 -8.10 -13.00
N CYS A 51 -5.68 -8.69 -11.91
CA CYS A 51 -5.30 -10.05 -11.51
C CYS A 51 -6.54 -10.95 -11.30
N GLY A 52 -7.62 -10.66 -12.03
CA GLY A 52 -8.82 -11.49 -12.02
C GLY A 52 -9.56 -11.51 -10.68
N PHE A 53 -9.39 -10.48 -9.85
CA PHE A 53 -9.95 -10.41 -8.49
C PHE A 53 -9.52 -11.58 -7.62
N ASN A 54 -8.30 -12.09 -7.85
CA ASN A 54 -7.71 -13.17 -7.07
C ASN A 54 -6.74 -12.59 -6.03
N PRO A 55 -7.12 -12.47 -4.74
CA PRO A 55 -6.24 -11.88 -3.74
C PRO A 55 -4.96 -12.69 -3.51
N ALA A 56 -4.95 -13.99 -3.77
CA ALA A 56 -3.75 -14.81 -3.62
C ALA A 56 -2.63 -14.38 -4.59
N HIS A 57 -2.97 -13.67 -5.68
CA HIS A 57 -1.99 -13.21 -6.67
C HIS A 57 -0.90 -12.32 -6.06
N VAL A 58 -1.23 -11.51 -5.05
CA VAL A 58 -0.28 -10.57 -4.44
C VAL A 58 0.65 -11.23 -3.42
N LYS A 59 0.36 -12.45 -2.97
CA LYS A 59 1.13 -13.11 -1.90
C LYS A 59 2.60 -13.26 -2.30
N LYS A 60 3.49 -12.82 -1.42
CA LYS A 60 4.94 -12.98 -1.57
C LYS A 60 5.43 -14.32 -1.05
N LYS A 61 4.77 -14.84 -0.01
CA LYS A 61 5.06 -16.13 0.61
C LYS A 61 3.76 -16.88 0.83
N PRO A 62 3.76 -18.22 0.77
CA PRO A 62 2.54 -19.01 0.99
C PRO A 62 1.86 -18.72 2.33
N THR A 63 2.62 -18.35 3.36
CA THR A 63 2.12 -18.06 4.70
C THR A 63 1.54 -16.66 4.87
N ASP A 64 1.71 -15.78 3.87
CA ASP A 64 1.24 -14.40 3.96
C ASP A 64 -0.29 -14.33 3.97
N GLY A 65 -0.81 -13.35 4.72
CA GLY A 65 -2.18 -12.90 4.59
C GLY A 65 -2.33 -11.88 3.48
N VAL A 66 -3.57 -11.54 3.14
CA VAL A 66 -3.89 -10.51 2.15
C VAL A 66 -4.99 -9.61 2.70
N VAL A 67 -4.76 -8.32 2.58
CA VAL A 67 -5.74 -7.29 2.90
C VAL A 67 -6.06 -6.47 1.65
N SER A 68 -7.15 -5.71 1.70
CA SER A 68 -7.53 -4.82 0.61
C SER A 68 -7.59 -3.37 1.06
N LEU A 69 -7.38 -2.48 0.09
CA LEU A 69 -7.58 -1.05 0.25
C LEU A 69 -8.35 -0.55 -0.97
N VAL A 70 -9.24 0.43 -0.78
CA VAL A 70 -9.88 1.10 -1.92
C VAL A 70 -9.04 2.34 -2.26
N THR A 71 -8.75 2.55 -3.52
CA THR A 71 -7.81 3.59 -3.97
C THR A 71 -8.18 4.99 -3.45
N ILE A 72 -9.48 5.35 -3.48
CA ILE A 72 -9.90 6.67 -3.01
C ILE A 72 -9.54 6.90 -1.53
N SER A 73 -9.62 5.85 -0.70
CA SER A 73 -9.26 5.98 0.71
C SER A 73 -7.79 6.35 0.90
N ILE A 74 -6.93 5.86 0.02
CA ILE A 74 -5.50 6.21 0.01
C ILE A 74 -5.31 7.66 -0.45
N ARG A 75 -5.97 8.05 -1.54
CA ARG A 75 -5.88 9.41 -2.09
C ARG A 75 -6.43 10.48 -1.17
N GLN A 76 -7.31 10.13 -0.25
CA GLN A 76 -7.89 11.03 0.74
C GLN A 76 -7.02 11.19 1.99
N ILE A 77 -5.92 10.47 2.12
CA ILE A 77 -4.98 10.67 3.24
C ILE A 77 -4.40 12.08 3.13
N ALA A 78 -4.67 12.92 4.13
CA ALA A 78 -4.30 14.33 4.11
C ALA A 78 -3.53 14.76 5.36
N ASP A 79 -3.16 13.81 6.22
CA ASP A 79 -2.53 14.09 7.51
C ASP A 79 -1.05 13.70 7.57
N VAL A 80 -0.43 13.42 6.43
CA VAL A 80 1.00 13.10 6.35
C VAL A 80 1.76 14.40 6.12
N ILE A 81 2.23 14.99 7.21
CA ILE A 81 2.79 16.34 7.23
C ILE A 81 4.20 16.29 7.81
N GLN A 82 5.09 17.08 7.20
CA GLN A 82 6.45 17.30 7.65
C GLN A 82 6.59 18.75 8.14
N ASN A 83 7.35 18.96 9.20
CA ASN A 83 7.68 20.32 9.66
C ASN A 83 8.86 20.89 8.88
N ASP A 84 8.90 22.21 8.75
CA ASP A 84 10.05 22.93 8.19
C ASP A 84 11.16 23.07 9.25
N ASN A 85 12.24 23.81 8.91
CA ASN A 85 13.39 24.03 9.80
C ASN A 85 13.04 24.86 11.04
N HIS A 86 11.89 25.51 11.05
CA HIS A 86 11.42 26.34 12.17
C HIS A 86 10.33 25.64 12.99
N GLY A 87 10.08 24.35 12.75
CA GLY A 87 9.05 23.60 13.45
C GLY A 87 7.64 23.88 12.97
N GLN A 88 7.46 24.63 11.87
CA GLN A 88 6.16 24.93 11.31
C GLN A 88 5.74 23.85 10.31
N PRO A 89 4.44 23.46 10.27
CA PRO A 89 3.98 22.44 9.32
C PRO A 89 4.07 22.95 7.89
N LYS A 90 4.66 22.10 7.03
CA LYS A 90 4.57 22.27 5.58
C LYS A 90 3.22 21.79 5.09
N PRO A 91 2.82 22.11 3.85
CA PRO A 91 1.63 21.49 3.25
C PRO A 91 1.73 19.96 3.31
N ALA A 92 0.59 19.29 3.52
CA ALA A 92 0.55 17.85 3.58
C ALA A 92 1.06 17.23 2.27
N HIS A 93 1.74 16.09 2.38
CA HIS A 93 2.10 15.30 1.20
C HIS A 93 0.82 14.84 0.50
N GLU A 94 0.82 14.95 -0.82
CA GLU A 94 -0.25 14.39 -1.64
C GLU A 94 0.04 12.91 -1.88
N ILE A 95 -0.87 12.05 -1.46
CA ILE A 95 -0.72 10.59 -1.57
C ILE A 95 -1.50 10.12 -2.79
N ASP A 96 -0.87 9.30 -3.60
CA ASP A 96 -1.48 8.77 -4.83
C ASP A 96 -1.13 7.30 -5.01
N VAL A 97 -1.82 6.68 -5.96
CA VAL A 97 -1.53 5.30 -6.40
C VAL A 97 -1.30 5.37 -7.91
N ILE A 98 -0.14 4.90 -8.35
CA ILE A 98 0.22 4.93 -9.76
C ILE A 98 0.43 3.52 -10.29
N PRO A 99 0.07 3.26 -11.56
CA PRO A 99 0.38 1.97 -12.18
C PRO A 99 1.90 1.81 -12.33
N ASP A 100 2.39 0.60 -12.08
CA ASP A 100 3.80 0.26 -12.23
C ASP A 100 3.93 -1.18 -12.72
N PRO A 101 3.36 -1.51 -13.90
CA PRO A 101 3.36 -2.88 -14.39
C PRO A 101 4.79 -3.40 -14.55
N ILE A 102 5.01 -4.63 -14.12
CA ILE A 102 6.31 -5.30 -14.23
C ILE A 102 6.28 -6.11 -15.50
N LYS A 103 7.22 -5.83 -16.41
CA LYS A 103 7.36 -6.56 -17.67
C LYS A 103 8.84 -6.67 -18.05
N ASP A 104 9.23 -7.86 -18.48
CA ASP A 104 10.58 -8.14 -18.97
C ASP A 104 11.68 -7.83 -17.94
N CYS A 105 11.34 -7.93 -16.65
CA CYS A 105 12.31 -7.73 -15.58
C CYS A 105 13.09 -9.03 -15.35
N PRO A 106 14.45 -9.02 -15.38
CA PRO A 106 15.22 -10.25 -15.22
C PRO A 106 15.12 -10.89 -13.83
N LEU A 107 14.69 -10.13 -12.82
CA LEU A 107 14.62 -10.59 -11.44
C LEU A 107 13.20 -10.88 -10.95
N ARG A 108 12.18 -10.55 -11.75
CA ARG A 108 10.77 -10.64 -11.32
C ARG A 108 9.90 -11.12 -12.47
N MET A 109 8.88 -11.91 -12.15
CA MET A 109 7.87 -12.33 -13.12
C MET A 109 7.04 -11.12 -13.58
N ASP A 110 6.54 -11.21 -14.81
CA ASP A 110 5.62 -10.19 -15.32
C ASP A 110 4.39 -10.05 -14.40
N ASN A 111 4.02 -8.82 -14.11
CA ASN A 111 2.86 -8.52 -13.28
C ASN A 111 2.19 -7.23 -13.76
N PRO A 112 1.17 -7.31 -14.62
CA PRO A 112 0.48 -6.12 -15.12
C PRO A 112 -0.33 -5.41 -14.03
N ALA A 113 -0.63 -6.09 -12.91
CA ALA A 113 -1.43 -5.54 -11.82
C ALA A 113 -0.61 -4.67 -10.86
N HIS A 114 0.72 -4.74 -10.93
CA HIS A 114 1.59 -4.06 -9.97
C HIS A 114 1.39 -2.54 -10.00
N ALA A 115 1.28 -1.93 -8.83
CA ALA A 115 1.12 -0.48 -8.64
C ALA A 115 1.88 -0.05 -7.39
N LEU A 116 2.13 1.25 -7.28
CA LEU A 116 2.86 1.83 -6.15
C LEU A 116 2.02 2.91 -5.47
N ILE A 117 2.08 2.93 -4.15
CA ILE A 117 1.57 4.03 -3.34
C ILE A 117 2.71 5.03 -3.21
N VAL A 118 2.48 6.27 -3.66
CA VAL A 118 3.53 7.30 -3.76
C VAL A 118 3.10 8.58 -3.06
N ALA A 119 4.07 9.43 -2.74
CA ALA A 119 3.84 10.73 -2.13
C ALA A 119 4.46 11.84 -2.99
N HIS A 120 3.79 12.98 -3.05
CA HIS A 120 4.29 14.18 -3.72
C HIS A 120 4.26 15.37 -2.74
N PRO A 121 5.41 16.02 -2.47
CA PRO A 121 6.76 15.59 -2.83
C PRO A 121 7.15 14.29 -2.12
N ASN A 122 8.29 13.71 -2.53
CA ASN A 122 8.83 12.52 -1.87
C ASN A 122 9.15 12.83 -0.40
N PHE A 123 9.13 11.79 0.45
CA PHE A 123 9.47 11.94 1.86
C PHE A 123 10.96 12.25 2.02
N ALA A 124 11.27 13.21 2.91
CA ALA A 124 12.65 13.55 3.23
C ALA A 124 13.31 12.53 4.14
N ASN A 125 12.54 11.75 4.91
CA ASN A 125 13.05 10.77 5.86
C ASN A 125 11.99 9.71 6.19
N ASP A 126 12.42 8.66 6.88
CA ASP A 126 11.54 7.55 7.25
C ASP A 126 10.53 7.90 8.33
N GLN A 127 10.78 8.94 9.12
CA GLN A 127 9.84 9.35 10.17
C GLN A 127 8.52 9.82 9.57
N VAL A 128 8.56 10.56 8.48
CA VAL A 128 7.36 11.02 7.76
C VAL A 128 6.70 9.85 7.04
N PHE A 129 7.48 9.00 6.40
CA PHE A 129 6.97 7.78 5.76
C PHE A 129 6.23 6.88 6.78
N LYS A 130 6.72 6.80 8.01
CA LYS A 130 6.06 6.02 9.06
C LYS A 130 4.62 6.49 9.31
N ASN A 131 4.36 7.79 9.19
CA ASN A 131 3.00 8.32 9.33
C ASN A 131 2.08 7.82 8.21
N LEU A 132 2.58 7.74 6.98
CA LEU A 132 1.82 7.14 5.89
C LEU A 132 1.54 5.66 6.16
N LYS A 133 2.55 4.90 6.59
CA LYS A 133 2.38 3.46 6.89
C LYS A 133 1.31 3.22 7.95
N LYS A 134 1.26 4.07 8.99
CA LYS A 134 0.23 3.98 10.03
C LYS A 134 -1.18 4.21 9.47
N SER A 135 -1.33 5.20 8.59
CA SER A 135 -2.62 5.49 7.95
C SER A 135 -3.05 4.35 7.04
N LEU A 136 -2.13 3.79 6.25
CA LEU A 136 -2.43 2.63 5.40
C LEU A 136 -2.82 1.40 6.23
N ALA A 137 -2.10 1.15 7.32
CA ALA A 137 -2.41 0.03 8.21
C ALA A 137 -3.81 0.17 8.82
N ARG A 138 -4.19 1.37 9.23
CA ARG A 138 -5.53 1.64 9.76
C ARG A 138 -6.62 1.39 8.72
N ILE A 139 -6.43 1.90 7.51
CA ILE A 139 -7.40 1.74 6.41
C ILE A 139 -7.56 0.25 6.07
N ALA A 140 -6.45 -0.47 5.89
CA ALA A 140 -6.49 -1.88 5.55
C ALA A 140 -7.09 -2.73 6.67
N SER A 141 -6.83 -2.39 7.93
CA SER A 141 -7.37 -3.11 9.08
C SER A 141 -8.89 -3.07 9.13
N GLN A 142 -9.50 -1.97 8.70
CA GLN A 142 -10.96 -1.81 8.70
C GLN A 142 -11.65 -2.82 7.79
N GLY A 143 -11.01 -3.21 6.70
CA GLY A 143 -11.58 -4.19 5.77
C GLY A 143 -11.38 -5.64 6.22
N GLY A 144 -10.48 -5.90 7.17
CA GLY A 144 -10.16 -7.23 7.65
C GLY A 144 -9.38 -8.07 6.63
N TRP A 145 -9.21 -9.35 6.94
CA TRP A 145 -8.50 -10.27 6.06
C TRP A 145 -9.35 -10.69 4.87
N LEU A 146 -8.75 -10.68 3.67
CA LEU A 146 -9.26 -11.43 2.52
C LEU A 146 -8.73 -12.86 2.55
N ILE A 147 -7.47 -13.03 2.94
CA ILE A 147 -6.84 -14.32 3.21
C ILE A 147 -6.12 -14.17 4.53
N GLU A 148 -6.41 -15.05 5.49
CA GLU A 148 -5.71 -15.04 6.76
C GLU A 148 -4.31 -15.62 6.59
N PRO A 149 -3.28 -15.11 7.30
CA PRO A 149 -1.96 -15.72 7.28
C PRO A 149 -2.01 -17.10 7.91
N SER A 150 -1.17 -18.00 7.42
CA SER A 150 -1.14 -19.38 7.90
C SER A 150 0.12 -19.72 8.69
#